data_6a32f0e940648a485fdb1b9bb00e85d8
#
_entry.id   6a32f0e940648a485fdb1b9bb00e85d8
#
_cell.length_a   1.000
_cell.length_b   1.000
_cell.length_c   1.000
_cell.angle_alpha   90.00
_cell.angle_beta   90.00
_cell.angle_gamma   90.00
#
_symmetry.space_group_name_H-M   'P 1'
#
loop_
_entity.id
_entity.type
_entity.pdbx_description
1 polymer ?
#
loop_
_entity_poly.entity_id
_entity_poly.type
_entity_poly.pdbx_seq_one_letter_code
_entity_poly.pdbx_strand_id
1 'polypeptide(L)'
;MNIIVGCKVVLEEQDISINSDRTLDFSKANPKINPFDLNAIQAAVDIKSMVLDEVNIKVLSIGGKNLENTKVKKDILSRGADELNIVIDDKFDKLLTHDTAEIFKQASEKIGFDLIVCADGSADLFAGQVALRAGALLDIPVINSVSKILSIDISSSKIMVQRKLENEIEELELSLPALICVSTDINEPSIPGMKAILAAAKKPVNILSFDYSMSNIVELVNVNAPKKKDRLGVVLQDDSEECVVDFISNFKKVLN
;
A
#
# COMPACT_ATOMS: atom_id res chain seq x y z
N MET A 1 -16.64 -15.04 6.13
CA MET A 1 -16.31 -13.64 5.81
C MET A 1 -15.26 -13.59 4.73
N ASN A 2 -15.41 -12.72 3.72
CA ASN A 2 -14.42 -12.48 2.67
C ASN A 2 -13.75 -11.13 2.87
N ILE A 3 -12.42 -11.11 2.99
CA ILE A 3 -11.63 -9.88 3.08
C ILE A 3 -10.86 -9.72 1.78
N ILE A 4 -11.06 -8.61 1.07
CA ILE A 4 -10.18 -8.21 -0.02
C ILE A 4 -9.06 -7.33 0.54
N VAL A 5 -7.81 -7.65 0.20
CA VAL A 5 -6.67 -6.80 0.51
C VAL A 5 -6.13 -6.20 -0.79
N GLY A 6 -6.17 -4.87 -0.88
CA GLY A 6 -5.52 -4.15 -1.97
C GLY A 6 -4.00 -4.25 -1.84
N CYS A 7 -3.32 -4.68 -2.90
CA CYS A 7 -1.87 -4.82 -2.89
C CYS A 7 -1.27 -4.33 -4.20
N LYS A 8 -0.37 -3.37 -4.12
CA LYS A 8 0.35 -2.82 -5.28
C LYS A 8 1.72 -3.47 -5.41
N VAL A 9 2.10 -3.80 -6.63
CA VAL A 9 3.49 -4.13 -6.97
C VAL A 9 4.20 -2.86 -7.39
N VAL A 10 5.26 -2.52 -6.69
CA VAL A 10 6.11 -1.34 -6.95
C VAL A 10 7.51 -1.80 -7.32
N LEU A 11 8.33 -0.88 -7.82
CA LEU A 11 9.74 -1.15 -8.09
C LEU A 11 10.61 -0.88 -6.86
N GLU A 12 11.70 -1.62 -6.72
CA GLU A 12 12.69 -1.41 -5.66
C GLU A 12 13.37 -0.05 -5.86
N GLU A 13 13.10 0.90 -4.97
CA GLU A 13 13.58 2.27 -5.06
C GLU A 13 15.11 2.40 -5.08
N GLN A 14 15.82 1.48 -4.42
CA GLN A 14 17.28 1.48 -4.36
C GLN A 14 17.92 1.09 -5.71
N ASP A 15 17.18 0.39 -6.56
CA ASP A 15 17.63 -0.02 -7.89
C ASP A 15 17.33 1.04 -8.97
N ILE A 16 16.59 2.11 -8.64
CA ILE A 16 16.24 3.19 -9.56
C ILE A 16 17.44 4.12 -9.72
N SER A 17 17.92 4.28 -10.95
CA SER A 17 19.01 5.20 -11.27
C SER A 17 18.49 6.56 -11.70
N ILE A 18 19.26 7.61 -11.41
CA ILE A 18 18.95 9.00 -11.83
C ILE A 18 19.91 9.41 -12.93
N ASN A 19 19.36 9.75 -14.10
CA ASN A 19 20.12 10.25 -15.25
C ASN A 19 20.60 11.69 -15.02
N SER A 20 21.55 12.15 -15.86
CA SER A 20 22.11 13.50 -15.78
C SER A 20 21.08 14.62 -15.97
N ASP A 21 20.02 14.36 -16.75
CA ASP A 21 18.87 15.24 -16.95
C ASP A 21 17.79 15.13 -15.86
N ARG A 22 18.06 14.33 -14.82
CA ARG A 22 17.20 14.03 -13.68
C ARG A 22 15.98 13.12 -14.00
N THR A 23 15.90 12.57 -15.18
CA THR A 23 14.93 11.50 -15.47
C THR A 23 15.29 10.23 -14.70
N LEU A 24 14.29 9.37 -14.45
CA LEU A 24 14.47 8.12 -13.71
C LEU A 24 14.65 6.96 -14.68
N ASP A 25 15.66 6.13 -14.43
CA ASP A 25 15.88 4.86 -15.13
C ASP A 25 15.46 3.69 -14.25
N PHE A 26 14.40 3.01 -14.65
CA PHE A 26 13.81 1.86 -13.98
C PHE A 26 14.29 0.50 -14.52
N SER A 27 15.18 0.50 -15.52
CA SER A 27 15.55 -0.72 -16.28
C SER A 27 16.14 -1.84 -15.43
N LYS A 28 16.74 -1.51 -14.29
CA LYS A 28 17.36 -2.47 -13.37
C LYS A 28 16.52 -2.72 -12.10
N ALA A 29 15.44 -1.97 -11.92
CA ALA A 29 14.65 -2.05 -10.70
C ALA A 29 13.77 -3.31 -10.69
N ASN A 30 13.90 -4.09 -9.63
CA ASN A 30 13.14 -5.30 -9.42
C ASN A 30 11.75 -4.99 -8.85
N PRO A 31 10.69 -5.72 -9.27
CA PRO A 31 9.38 -5.59 -8.67
C PRO A 31 9.35 -6.18 -7.27
N LYS A 32 8.67 -5.50 -6.35
CA LYS A 32 8.40 -5.93 -4.97
C LYS A 32 6.98 -5.56 -4.54
N ILE A 33 6.53 -6.14 -3.43
CA ILE A 33 5.29 -5.72 -2.77
C ILE A 33 5.51 -4.30 -2.24
N ASN A 34 4.51 -3.42 -2.40
CA ASN A 34 4.50 -2.14 -1.73
C ASN A 34 4.67 -2.34 -0.21
N PRO A 35 5.69 -1.72 0.44
CA PRO A 35 5.94 -1.91 1.87
C PRO A 35 4.74 -1.63 2.76
N PHE A 36 3.93 -0.63 2.42
CA PHE A 36 2.72 -0.28 3.17
C PHE A 36 1.65 -1.38 3.09
N ASP A 37 1.54 -2.08 1.97
CA ASP A 37 0.55 -3.15 1.80
C ASP A 37 0.90 -4.41 2.58
N LEU A 38 2.14 -4.55 3.05
CA LEU A 38 2.51 -5.60 3.99
C LEU A 38 1.73 -5.48 5.30
N ASN A 39 1.52 -4.24 5.78
CA ASN A 39 0.71 -3.97 6.95
C ASN A 39 -0.77 -4.28 6.70
N ALA A 40 -1.28 -3.99 5.50
CA ALA A 40 -2.65 -4.32 5.13
C ALA A 40 -2.90 -5.83 5.07
N ILE A 41 -1.97 -6.60 4.50
CA ILE A 41 -2.04 -8.06 4.48
C ILE A 41 -2.00 -8.62 5.91
N GLN A 42 -1.08 -8.12 6.75
CA GLN A 42 -0.97 -8.55 8.14
C GLN A 42 -2.24 -8.20 8.91
N ALA A 43 -2.83 -7.03 8.72
CA ALA A 43 -4.09 -6.63 9.36
C ALA A 43 -5.24 -7.61 9.02
N ALA A 44 -5.33 -8.07 7.78
CA ALA A 44 -6.31 -9.08 7.41
C ALA A 44 -6.04 -10.45 8.09
N VAL A 45 -4.77 -10.83 8.26
CA VAL A 45 -4.38 -12.03 9.01
C VAL A 45 -4.71 -11.89 10.49
N ASP A 46 -4.50 -10.71 11.07
CA ASP A 46 -4.84 -10.41 12.46
C ASP A 46 -6.36 -10.51 12.68
N ILE A 47 -7.17 -9.94 11.76
CA ILE A 47 -8.64 -10.09 11.79
C ILE A 47 -9.03 -11.59 11.76
N LYS A 48 -8.43 -12.38 10.87
CA LYS A 48 -8.70 -13.82 10.77
C LYS A 48 -8.44 -14.55 12.08
N SER A 49 -7.50 -14.08 12.90
CA SER A 49 -7.21 -14.65 14.22
C SER A 49 -8.11 -14.14 15.35
N MET A 50 -8.83 -13.02 15.15
CA MET A 50 -9.77 -12.46 16.13
C MET A 50 -11.12 -13.17 16.15
N VAL A 51 -11.48 -13.89 15.09
CA VAL A 51 -12.80 -14.49 14.92
C VAL A 51 -12.71 -16.02 14.85
N LEU A 52 -13.77 -16.71 15.25
CA LEU A 52 -13.89 -18.17 15.16
C LEU A 52 -14.46 -18.61 13.80
N ASP A 53 -15.12 -17.71 13.11
CA ASP A 53 -15.74 -17.96 11.81
C ASP A 53 -14.68 -18.11 10.71
N GLU A 54 -15.07 -18.76 9.62
CA GLU A 54 -14.21 -18.89 8.46
C GLU A 54 -13.99 -17.52 7.79
N VAL A 55 -12.72 -17.16 7.65
CA VAL A 55 -12.28 -15.92 6.97
C VAL A 55 -11.38 -16.28 5.79
N ASN A 56 -11.76 -15.80 4.61
CA ASN A 56 -11.00 -15.95 3.36
C ASN A 56 -10.33 -14.62 3.01
N ILE A 57 -9.00 -14.62 2.95
CA ILE A 57 -8.19 -13.45 2.58
C ILE A 57 -7.85 -13.52 1.10
N LYS A 58 -8.41 -12.61 0.32
CA LYS A 58 -8.26 -12.50 -1.12
C LYS A 58 -7.46 -11.25 -1.47
N VAL A 59 -6.22 -11.41 -1.93
CA VAL A 59 -5.44 -10.25 -2.37
C VAL A 59 -5.86 -9.85 -3.77
N LEU A 60 -6.07 -8.55 -3.99
CA LEU A 60 -6.33 -7.95 -5.30
C LEU A 60 -5.18 -7.03 -5.69
N SER A 61 -4.58 -7.29 -6.85
CA SER A 61 -3.51 -6.47 -7.41
C SER A 61 -3.82 -6.06 -8.86
N ILE A 62 -3.60 -4.79 -9.18
CA ILE A 62 -3.89 -4.20 -10.49
C ILE A 62 -2.60 -3.57 -11.02
N GLY A 63 -2.24 -3.85 -12.27
CA GLY A 63 -1.03 -3.26 -12.86
C GLY A 63 -0.63 -3.91 -14.19
N GLY A 64 0.56 -3.58 -14.65
CA GLY A 64 1.15 -4.08 -15.88
C GLY A 64 2.02 -5.34 -15.67
N LYS A 65 3.02 -5.51 -16.53
CA LYS A 65 3.88 -6.70 -16.61
C LYS A 65 4.59 -7.09 -15.32
N ASN A 66 4.84 -6.16 -14.41
CA ASN A 66 5.46 -6.45 -13.12
C ASN A 66 4.66 -7.48 -12.29
N LEU A 67 3.35 -7.56 -12.52
CA LEU A 67 2.47 -8.56 -11.89
C LEU A 67 2.70 -10.01 -12.41
N GLU A 68 3.38 -10.20 -13.52
CA GLU A 68 3.75 -11.53 -14.02
C GLU A 68 4.88 -12.18 -13.20
N ASN A 69 5.61 -11.39 -12.43
CA ASN A 69 6.75 -11.86 -11.65
C ASN A 69 6.34 -12.92 -10.63
N THR A 70 6.83 -14.14 -10.86
CA THR A 70 6.49 -15.32 -10.03
C THR A 70 6.97 -15.20 -8.60
N LYS A 71 8.10 -14.50 -8.35
CA LYS A 71 8.64 -14.29 -7.01
C LYS A 71 7.71 -13.40 -6.19
N VAL A 72 7.23 -12.31 -6.79
CA VAL A 72 6.29 -11.38 -6.13
C VAL A 72 4.96 -12.08 -5.82
N LYS A 73 4.40 -12.84 -6.77
CA LYS A 73 3.16 -13.62 -6.54
C LYS A 73 3.30 -14.58 -5.35
N LYS A 74 4.42 -15.30 -5.30
CA LYS A 74 4.70 -16.22 -4.19
C LYS A 74 4.91 -15.48 -2.86
N ASP A 75 5.57 -14.34 -2.89
CA ASP A 75 5.76 -13.52 -1.68
C ASP A 75 4.40 -13.07 -1.11
N ILE A 76 3.52 -12.50 -1.94
CA ILE A 76 2.14 -12.14 -1.53
C ILE A 76 1.42 -13.33 -0.88
N LEU A 77 1.38 -14.47 -1.56
CA LEU A 77 0.65 -15.65 -1.11
C LEU A 77 1.26 -16.31 0.15
N SER A 78 2.55 -16.11 0.38
CA SER A 78 3.24 -16.63 1.57
C SER A 78 2.89 -15.90 2.86
N ARG A 79 2.34 -14.68 2.75
CA ARG A 79 2.04 -13.79 3.90
C ARG A 79 0.65 -13.99 4.51
N GLY A 80 -0.02 -15.09 4.18
CA GLY A 80 -1.31 -15.45 4.80
C GLY A 80 -2.52 -15.31 3.88
N ALA A 81 -2.38 -14.72 2.68
CA ALA A 81 -3.45 -14.70 1.68
C ALA A 81 -3.87 -16.12 1.29
N ASP A 82 -5.16 -16.35 1.09
CA ASP A 82 -5.69 -17.64 0.64
C ASP A 82 -5.67 -17.73 -0.89
N GLU A 83 -5.87 -16.61 -1.60
CA GLU A 83 -5.76 -16.48 -3.06
C GLU A 83 -5.24 -15.11 -3.49
N LEU A 84 -4.74 -15.04 -4.72
CA LEU A 84 -4.32 -13.81 -5.37
C LEU A 84 -5.14 -13.58 -6.64
N ASN A 85 -5.86 -12.47 -6.70
CA ASN A 85 -6.59 -12.02 -7.86
C ASN A 85 -5.81 -10.89 -8.53
N ILE A 86 -5.52 -11.01 -9.80
CA ILE A 86 -4.76 -10.01 -10.56
C ILE A 86 -5.55 -9.50 -11.74
N VAL A 87 -5.52 -8.18 -11.94
CA VAL A 87 -6.00 -7.51 -13.15
C VAL A 87 -4.78 -6.96 -13.86
N ILE A 88 -4.45 -7.52 -15.01
CA ILE A 88 -3.21 -7.23 -15.72
C ILE A 88 -3.49 -6.82 -17.17
N ASP A 89 -2.91 -5.71 -17.58
CA ASP A 89 -2.86 -5.23 -18.96
C ASP A 89 -1.62 -4.36 -19.12
N ASP A 90 -0.95 -4.40 -20.28
CA ASP A 90 0.23 -3.58 -20.59
C ASP A 90 -0.06 -2.07 -20.47
N LYS A 91 -1.31 -1.66 -20.69
CA LYS A 91 -1.76 -0.26 -20.51
C LYS A 91 -1.73 0.17 -19.04
N PHE A 92 -1.75 -0.77 -18.10
CA PHE A 92 -1.86 -0.50 -16.68
C PHE A 92 -0.53 -0.14 -15.99
N ASP A 93 0.58 -0.17 -16.72
CA ASP A 93 1.86 0.37 -16.21
C ASP A 93 1.81 1.89 -15.93
N LYS A 94 0.84 2.60 -16.52
CA LYS A 94 0.66 4.05 -16.37
C LYS A 94 -0.65 4.45 -15.70
N LEU A 95 -1.33 3.51 -15.01
CA LEU A 95 -2.57 3.81 -14.30
C LEU A 95 -2.36 4.88 -13.24
N LEU A 96 -3.23 5.87 -13.25
CA LEU A 96 -3.36 6.85 -12.18
C LEU A 96 -4.50 6.46 -11.23
N THR A 97 -4.63 7.18 -10.13
CA THR A 97 -5.50 6.83 -9.02
C THR A 97 -6.98 6.69 -9.41
N HIS A 98 -7.44 7.50 -10.36
CA HIS A 98 -8.83 7.46 -10.82
C HIS A 98 -9.15 6.14 -11.53
N ASP A 99 -8.39 5.82 -12.57
CA ASP A 99 -8.60 4.60 -13.35
C ASP A 99 -8.37 3.33 -12.51
N THR A 100 -7.35 3.38 -11.63
CA THR A 100 -7.10 2.27 -10.70
C THR A 100 -8.30 2.03 -9.77
N ALA A 101 -8.94 3.09 -9.26
CA ALA A 101 -10.08 2.97 -8.36
C ALA A 101 -11.31 2.38 -9.07
N GLU A 102 -11.56 2.74 -10.33
CA GLU A 102 -12.64 2.17 -11.14
C GLU A 102 -12.44 0.68 -11.40
N ILE A 103 -11.21 0.28 -11.78
CA ILE A 103 -10.88 -1.14 -11.98
C ILE A 103 -10.96 -1.90 -10.67
N PHE A 104 -10.48 -1.30 -9.57
CA PHE A 104 -10.54 -1.90 -8.24
C PHE A 104 -11.99 -2.16 -7.80
N LYS A 105 -12.87 -1.20 -8.02
CA LYS A 105 -14.32 -1.33 -7.78
C LYS A 105 -14.90 -2.52 -8.55
N GLN A 106 -14.71 -2.57 -9.86
CA GLN A 106 -15.24 -3.64 -10.71
C GLN A 106 -14.69 -5.02 -10.31
N ALA A 107 -13.40 -5.10 -10.00
CA ALA A 107 -12.77 -6.33 -9.54
C ALA A 107 -13.31 -6.78 -8.19
N SER A 108 -13.47 -5.86 -7.24
CA SER A 108 -13.99 -6.15 -5.90
C SER A 108 -15.44 -6.67 -5.96
N GLU A 109 -16.29 -6.06 -6.77
CA GLU A 109 -17.67 -6.53 -6.98
C GLU A 109 -17.70 -7.96 -7.56
N LYS A 110 -16.81 -8.27 -8.51
CA LYS A 110 -16.71 -9.60 -9.12
C LYS A 110 -16.18 -10.67 -8.15
N ILE A 111 -15.24 -10.31 -7.29
CA ILE A 111 -14.65 -11.21 -6.28
C ILE A 111 -15.64 -11.45 -5.14
N GLY A 112 -16.39 -10.42 -4.74
CA GLY A 112 -17.27 -10.43 -3.57
C GLY A 112 -16.50 -10.28 -2.25
N PHE A 113 -16.97 -9.37 -1.40
CA PHE A 113 -16.30 -9.02 -0.15
C PHE A 113 -17.29 -8.60 0.95
N ASP A 114 -16.84 -8.72 2.19
CA ASP A 114 -17.50 -8.15 3.37
C ASP A 114 -16.65 -7.00 3.93
N LEU A 115 -15.32 -7.06 3.77
CA LEU A 115 -14.39 -6.01 4.17
C LEU A 115 -13.31 -5.84 3.10
N ILE A 116 -12.92 -4.60 2.84
CA ILE A 116 -11.74 -4.27 2.05
C ILE A 116 -10.70 -3.63 2.98
N VAL A 117 -9.47 -4.11 2.92
CA VAL A 117 -8.32 -3.55 3.65
C VAL A 117 -7.29 -3.07 2.66
N CYS A 118 -6.93 -1.81 2.70
CA CYS A 118 -5.86 -1.21 1.90
C CYS A 118 -4.85 -0.53 2.82
N ALA A 119 -3.66 -0.22 2.31
CA ALA A 119 -2.77 0.71 2.97
C ALA A 119 -3.13 2.17 2.66
N ASP A 120 -2.63 3.10 3.48
CA ASP A 120 -2.84 4.54 3.28
C ASP A 120 -2.15 5.10 2.03
N GLY A 121 -1.18 4.39 1.47
CA GLY A 121 -0.46 4.86 0.29
C GLY A 121 0.48 3.83 -0.32
N SER A 122 1.27 4.27 -1.29
CA SER A 122 2.27 3.44 -1.96
C SER A 122 3.63 4.13 -2.03
N ALA A 123 4.71 3.35 -1.98
CA ALA A 123 6.09 3.87 -1.93
C ALA A 123 6.50 4.65 -3.20
N ASP A 124 5.81 4.45 -4.32
CA ASP A 124 6.11 5.14 -5.58
C ASP A 124 5.52 6.56 -5.65
N LEU A 125 4.20 6.73 -5.59
CA LEU A 125 3.53 8.04 -5.75
C LEU A 125 2.98 8.60 -4.45
N PHE A 126 2.71 7.76 -3.46
CA PHE A 126 2.09 8.10 -2.17
C PHE A 126 0.84 9.00 -2.30
N ALA A 127 -0.01 8.72 -3.29
CA ALA A 127 -1.17 9.55 -3.58
C ALA A 127 -2.31 9.39 -2.56
N GLY A 128 -2.42 8.23 -1.89
CA GLY A 128 -3.42 7.95 -0.83
C GLY A 128 -4.88 7.99 -1.31
N GLN A 129 -5.15 7.88 -2.60
CA GLN A 129 -6.48 8.17 -3.16
C GLN A 129 -7.26 6.94 -3.64
N VAL A 130 -6.56 5.86 -4.04
CA VAL A 130 -7.23 4.72 -4.72
C VAL A 130 -8.30 4.11 -3.84
N ALA A 131 -7.98 3.78 -2.60
CA ALA A 131 -8.90 3.15 -1.67
C ALA A 131 -10.10 4.06 -1.32
N LEU A 132 -9.85 5.34 -1.04
CA LEU A 132 -10.91 6.31 -0.74
C LEU A 132 -11.88 6.48 -1.91
N ARG A 133 -11.34 6.58 -3.13
CA ARG A 133 -12.14 6.65 -4.36
C ARG A 133 -12.93 5.36 -4.60
N ALA A 134 -12.28 4.20 -4.44
CA ALA A 134 -12.93 2.90 -4.63
C ALA A 134 -14.10 2.71 -3.66
N GLY A 135 -13.93 3.07 -2.39
CA GLY A 135 -15.01 2.98 -1.42
C GLY A 135 -16.18 3.93 -1.74
N ALA A 136 -15.89 5.14 -2.20
CA ALA A 136 -16.93 6.07 -2.67
C ALA A 136 -17.67 5.52 -3.91
N LEU A 137 -16.94 4.90 -4.85
CA LEU A 137 -17.53 4.27 -6.03
C LEU A 137 -18.36 3.01 -5.71
N LEU A 138 -18.01 2.30 -4.64
CA LEU A 138 -18.74 1.14 -4.12
C LEU A 138 -19.94 1.55 -3.22
N ASP A 139 -20.06 2.83 -2.89
CA ASP A 139 -21.08 3.37 -1.96
C ASP A 139 -21.06 2.67 -0.59
N ILE A 140 -19.86 2.47 -0.03
CA ILE A 140 -19.64 1.84 1.28
C ILE A 140 -18.87 2.77 2.23
N PRO A 141 -19.00 2.59 3.58
CA PRO A 141 -18.20 3.32 4.55
C PRO A 141 -16.71 3.17 4.31
N VAL A 142 -15.95 4.28 4.36
CA VAL A 142 -14.51 4.32 4.16
C VAL A 142 -13.85 5.09 5.28
N ILE A 143 -12.83 4.51 5.91
CA ILE A 143 -12.01 5.18 6.93
C ILE A 143 -10.53 5.00 6.61
N ASN A 144 -9.77 6.09 6.66
CA ASN A 144 -8.31 6.10 6.53
C ASN A 144 -7.61 6.25 7.89
N SER A 145 -6.29 6.11 7.88
CA SER A 145 -5.41 6.28 9.05
C SER A 145 -5.76 5.34 10.20
N VAL A 146 -6.24 4.14 9.87
CA VAL A 146 -6.59 3.13 10.89
C VAL A 146 -5.31 2.58 11.50
N SER A 147 -5.12 2.86 12.78
CA SER A 147 -3.97 2.44 13.58
C SER A 147 -4.23 1.22 14.45
N LYS A 148 -5.49 0.81 14.61
CA LYS A 148 -5.86 -0.40 15.35
C LYS A 148 -7.23 -0.92 14.95
N ILE A 149 -7.37 -2.24 14.91
CA ILE A 149 -8.65 -2.93 14.82
C ILE A 149 -9.00 -3.37 16.24
N LEU A 150 -10.10 -2.86 16.80
CA LEU A 150 -10.50 -3.12 18.18
C LEU A 150 -11.33 -4.39 18.28
N SER A 151 -12.30 -4.55 17.39
CA SER A 151 -13.14 -5.75 17.34
C SER A 151 -13.81 -5.88 15.97
N ILE A 152 -14.24 -7.08 15.65
CA ILE A 152 -15.11 -7.36 14.51
C ILE A 152 -16.18 -8.34 14.95
N ASP A 153 -17.44 -8.04 14.63
CA ASP A 153 -18.60 -8.89 14.91
C ASP A 153 -19.29 -9.21 13.57
N ILE A 154 -19.07 -10.44 13.11
CA ILE A 154 -19.65 -10.94 11.86
C ILE A 154 -21.17 -11.06 11.96
N SER A 155 -21.69 -11.41 13.16
CA SER A 155 -23.11 -11.65 13.38
C SER A 155 -23.94 -10.36 13.28
N SER A 156 -23.40 -9.24 13.77
CA SER A 156 -24.02 -7.92 13.67
C SER A 156 -23.53 -7.10 12.47
N SER A 157 -22.62 -7.67 11.66
CA SER A 157 -22.01 -7.00 10.51
C SER A 157 -21.34 -5.66 10.86
N LYS A 158 -20.50 -5.66 11.90
CA LYS A 158 -19.83 -4.46 12.40
C LYS A 158 -18.35 -4.67 12.63
N ILE A 159 -17.57 -3.61 12.39
CA ILE A 159 -16.16 -3.52 12.75
C ILE A 159 -15.93 -2.25 13.57
N MET A 160 -15.15 -2.36 14.63
CA MET A 160 -14.71 -1.21 15.43
C MET A 160 -13.23 -1.00 15.24
N VAL A 161 -12.86 0.20 14.85
CA VAL A 161 -11.49 0.60 14.54
C VAL A 161 -11.10 1.85 15.31
N GLN A 162 -9.79 2.01 15.51
CA GLN A 162 -9.19 3.22 16.02
C GLN A 162 -8.39 3.88 14.89
N ARG A 163 -8.61 5.16 14.64
CA ARG A 163 -7.76 5.93 13.74
C ARG A 163 -7.01 7.02 14.48
N LYS A 164 -5.81 7.30 14.00
CA LYS A 164 -4.93 8.30 14.58
C LYS A 164 -4.87 9.51 13.65
N LEU A 165 -5.32 10.64 14.15
CA LEU A 165 -5.18 11.94 13.50
C LEU A 165 -4.01 12.71 14.13
N GLU A 166 -3.72 13.91 13.63
CA GLU A 166 -2.58 14.70 14.07
C GLU A 166 -2.58 14.96 15.59
N ASN A 167 -3.75 15.33 16.16
CA ASN A 167 -3.88 15.73 17.55
C ASN A 167 -4.88 14.89 18.36
N GLU A 168 -5.49 13.87 17.76
CA GLU A 168 -6.52 13.07 18.41
C GLU A 168 -6.54 11.62 17.92
N ILE A 169 -7.16 10.76 18.71
CA ILE A 169 -7.44 9.38 18.40
C ILE A 169 -8.96 9.22 18.44
N GLU A 170 -9.53 8.66 17.37
CA GLU A 170 -10.94 8.38 17.28
C GLU A 170 -11.21 6.87 17.27
N GLU A 171 -12.25 6.45 17.97
CA GLU A 171 -12.80 5.10 17.87
C GLU A 171 -14.11 5.16 17.08
N LEU A 172 -14.19 4.34 16.03
CA LEU A 172 -15.26 4.38 15.06
C LEU A 172 -15.84 2.99 14.84
N GLU A 173 -17.17 2.90 14.86
CA GLU A 173 -17.90 1.70 14.46
C GLU A 173 -18.38 1.85 13.01
N LEU A 174 -18.07 0.87 12.16
CA LEU A 174 -18.53 0.82 10.77
C LEU A 174 -19.43 -0.38 10.56
N SER A 175 -20.49 -0.19 9.77
CA SER A 175 -21.29 -1.29 9.26
C SER A 175 -20.59 -1.94 8.06
N LEU A 176 -20.57 -3.27 7.99
CA LEU A 176 -20.08 -4.00 6.84
C LEU A 176 -21.17 -4.10 5.75
N PRO A 177 -20.82 -4.09 4.45
CA PRO A 177 -19.45 -4.02 3.94
C PRO A 177 -18.82 -2.64 4.12
N ALA A 178 -17.50 -2.61 4.39
CA ALA A 178 -16.73 -1.39 4.60
C ALA A 178 -15.34 -1.49 3.96
N LEU A 179 -14.67 -0.33 3.81
CA LEU A 179 -13.27 -0.24 3.42
C LEU A 179 -12.48 0.51 4.49
N ILE A 180 -11.37 -0.08 4.92
CA ILE A 180 -10.43 0.57 5.84
C ILE A 180 -9.06 0.74 5.19
N CYS A 181 -8.43 1.90 5.38
CA CYS A 181 -7.04 2.14 5.00
C CYS A 181 -6.19 2.16 6.26
N VAL A 182 -5.26 1.22 6.35
CA VAL A 182 -4.43 1.04 7.54
C VAL A 182 -3.12 1.80 7.43
N SER A 183 -2.71 2.42 8.54
CA SER A 183 -1.41 3.04 8.67
C SER A 183 -0.32 2.01 9.03
N THR A 184 0.95 2.38 8.89
CA THR A 184 2.08 1.47 9.13
C THR A 184 2.30 1.14 10.60
N ASP A 185 1.73 1.90 11.52
CA ASP A 185 1.80 1.67 12.97
C ASP A 185 0.74 0.69 13.50
N ILE A 186 -0.12 0.15 12.62
CA ILE A 186 -1.16 -0.83 13.00
C ILE A 186 -0.58 -2.17 13.47
N ASN A 187 0.51 -2.62 12.86
CA ASN A 187 1.18 -3.89 13.16
C ASN A 187 2.61 -3.93 12.61
N GLU A 188 3.35 -4.96 12.99
CA GLU A 188 4.61 -5.36 12.35
C GLU A 188 4.35 -6.54 11.41
N PRO A 189 4.54 -6.39 10.08
CA PRO A 189 4.32 -7.46 9.13
C PRO A 189 5.23 -8.65 9.38
N SER A 190 4.66 -9.83 9.51
CA SER A 190 5.41 -11.06 9.76
C SER A 190 6.26 -11.48 8.54
N ILE A 191 7.45 -12.02 8.80
CA ILE A 191 8.30 -12.59 7.77
C ILE A 191 7.87 -14.04 7.54
N PRO A 192 7.52 -14.43 6.28
CA PRO A 192 7.06 -15.78 6.00
C PRO A 192 8.14 -16.84 6.29
N GLY A 193 7.79 -17.86 7.06
CA GLY A 193 8.66 -19.03 7.25
C GLY A 193 8.68 -19.94 6.01
N MET A 194 9.68 -20.84 5.92
CA MET A 194 9.88 -21.76 4.80
C MET A 194 8.62 -22.56 4.43
N LYS A 195 7.85 -23.01 5.44
CA LYS A 195 6.61 -23.77 5.23
C LYS A 195 5.56 -22.92 4.48
N ALA A 196 5.41 -21.65 4.84
CA ALA A 196 4.47 -20.74 4.18
C ALA A 196 4.89 -20.43 2.73
N ILE A 197 6.20 -20.25 2.50
CA ILE A 197 6.76 -20.03 1.15
C ILE A 197 6.52 -21.24 0.24
N LEU A 198 6.70 -22.46 0.73
CA LEU A 198 6.42 -23.67 -0.03
C LEU A 198 4.93 -23.87 -0.29
N ALA A 199 4.07 -23.57 0.70
CA ALA A 199 2.62 -23.67 0.55
C ALA A 199 2.08 -22.64 -0.45
N ALA A 200 2.66 -21.45 -0.52
CA ALA A 200 2.26 -20.38 -1.45
C ALA A 200 2.26 -20.83 -2.92
N ALA A 201 3.15 -21.73 -3.30
CA ALA A 201 3.22 -22.25 -4.68
C ALA A 201 1.97 -23.04 -5.12
N LYS A 202 1.13 -23.49 -4.17
CA LYS A 202 -0.09 -24.28 -4.43
C LYS A 202 -1.36 -23.45 -4.33
N LYS A 203 -1.27 -22.19 -3.89
CA LYS A 203 -2.44 -21.31 -3.74
C LYS A 203 -2.89 -20.76 -5.09
N PRO A 204 -4.19 -20.52 -5.27
CA PRO A 204 -4.73 -20.04 -6.54
C PRO A 204 -4.27 -18.64 -6.88
N VAL A 205 -3.98 -18.44 -8.17
CA VAL A 205 -3.75 -17.13 -8.79
C VAL A 205 -4.77 -16.99 -9.91
N ASN A 206 -5.72 -16.07 -9.72
CA ASN A 206 -6.82 -15.82 -10.65
C ASN A 206 -6.52 -14.58 -11.49
N ILE A 207 -6.63 -14.69 -12.81
CA ILE A 207 -6.51 -13.56 -13.72
C ILE A 207 -7.92 -13.06 -14.04
N LEU A 208 -8.20 -11.82 -13.69
CA LEU A 208 -9.46 -11.16 -13.97
C LEU A 208 -9.28 -10.25 -15.19
N SER A 209 -10.19 -10.35 -16.13
CA SER A 209 -10.20 -9.50 -17.32
C SER A 209 -11.42 -8.58 -17.29
N PHE A 210 -11.20 -7.32 -17.66
CA PHE A 210 -12.21 -6.29 -17.81
C PHE A 210 -11.97 -5.54 -19.12
N ASP A 211 -13.05 -5.17 -19.79
CA ASP A 211 -12.99 -4.20 -20.87
C ASP A 211 -13.00 -2.80 -20.24
N TYR A 212 -11.83 -2.20 -20.11
CA TYR A 212 -11.67 -0.91 -19.49
C TYR A 212 -10.99 0.08 -20.45
N SER A 213 -11.65 1.22 -20.66
CA SER A 213 -11.10 2.35 -21.41
C SER A 213 -10.57 3.40 -20.43
N MET A 214 -9.31 3.81 -20.61
CA MET A 214 -8.70 4.86 -19.77
C MET A 214 -9.48 6.16 -19.85
N SER A 215 -9.74 6.78 -18.72
CA SER A 215 -10.59 7.98 -18.63
C SER A 215 -9.96 9.25 -19.21
N ASN A 216 -8.62 9.32 -19.26
CA ASN A 216 -7.84 10.51 -19.66
C ASN A 216 -8.19 11.80 -18.90
N ILE A 217 -8.77 11.67 -17.68
CA ILE A 217 -9.14 12.83 -16.84
C ILE A 217 -7.90 13.49 -16.24
N VAL A 218 -6.86 12.71 -15.97
CA VAL A 218 -5.58 13.16 -15.39
C VAL A 218 -4.44 12.61 -16.22
N GLU A 219 -3.45 13.46 -16.52
CA GLU A 219 -2.24 13.09 -17.25
C GLU A 219 -1.01 13.31 -16.38
N LEU A 220 -0.09 12.35 -16.39
CA LEU A 220 1.23 12.48 -15.81
C LEU A 220 2.16 13.19 -16.81
N VAL A 221 2.41 14.47 -16.58
CA VAL A 221 3.23 15.28 -17.50
C VAL A 221 4.71 14.88 -17.46
N ASN A 222 5.29 14.78 -16.26
CA ASN A 222 6.67 14.30 -16.07
C ASN A 222 6.91 13.83 -14.64
N VAL A 223 7.97 13.03 -14.47
CA VAL A 223 8.52 12.64 -13.15
C VAL A 223 10.03 12.82 -13.22
N ASN A 224 10.57 13.67 -12.36
CA ASN A 224 12.00 13.95 -12.31
C ASN A 224 12.50 13.90 -10.86
N ALA A 225 13.74 13.46 -10.70
CA ALA A 225 14.42 13.59 -9.41
C ALA A 225 14.56 15.08 -9.02
N PRO A 226 14.47 15.42 -7.74
CA PRO A 226 14.68 16.79 -7.29
C PRO A 226 16.10 17.27 -7.64
N LYS A 227 16.27 18.58 -7.78
CA LYS A 227 17.63 19.15 -7.93
C LYS A 227 18.45 18.82 -6.68
N LYS A 228 19.66 18.35 -6.91
CA LYS A 228 20.60 18.11 -5.80
C LYS A 228 20.85 19.44 -5.08
N LYS A 229 20.59 19.47 -3.78
CA LYS A 229 20.93 20.64 -2.97
C LYS A 229 22.42 20.60 -2.67
N ASP A 230 23.13 21.69 -2.88
CA ASP A 230 24.47 21.87 -2.37
C ASP A 230 24.39 21.98 -0.84
N ARG A 231 24.88 20.93 -0.19
CA ARG A 231 25.01 20.93 1.27
C ARG A 231 26.39 21.47 1.61
N LEU A 232 26.49 22.34 2.60
CA LEU A 232 27.76 22.88 3.08
C LEU A 232 28.76 21.79 3.53
N GLY A 233 28.25 20.60 3.87
CA GLY A 233 29.07 19.46 4.26
C GLY A 233 29.91 19.69 5.53
N VAL A 234 29.53 20.66 6.35
CA VAL A 234 30.23 20.92 7.63
C VAL A 234 29.87 19.81 8.61
N VAL A 235 30.86 19.04 8.98
CA VAL A 235 30.74 17.97 9.98
C VAL A 235 31.50 18.42 11.22
N LEU A 236 30.80 18.56 12.33
CA LEU A 236 31.38 18.83 13.62
C LEU A 236 31.71 17.48 14.29
N GLN A 237 32.94 17.32 14.78
CA GLN A 237 33.45 16.00 15.18
C GLN A 237 33.43 15.75 16.70
N ASP A 238 33.16 16.77 17.50
CA ASP A 238 33.12 16.67 18.96
C ASP A 238 32.02 17.56 19.58
N ASP A 239 31.83 17.46 20.88
CA ASP A 239 30.88 18.20 21.70
C ASP A 239 31.51 19.37 22.49
N SER A 240 32.68 19.85 22.09
CA SER A 240 33.32 21.01 22.68
C SER A 240 32.48 22.29 22.58
N GLU A 241 32.68 23.23 23.50
CA GLU A 241 31.97 24.52 23.46
C GLU A 241 32.20 25.26 22.13
N GLU A 242 33.43 25.15 21.55
CA GLU A 242 33.75 25.72 20.23
C GLU A 242 32.88 25.10 19.12
N CYS A 243 32.77 23.78 19.08
CA CYS A 243 31.93 23.08 18.10
C CYS A 243 30.45 23.43 18.25
N VAL A 244 29.95 23.59 19.46
CA VAL A 244 28.56 24.03 19.70
C VAL A 244 28.34 25.46 19.21
N VAL A 245 29.28 26.39 19.44
CA VAL A 245 29.22 27.77 18.94
C VAL A 245 29.22 27.80 17.42
N ASP A 246 30.09 27.01 16.78
CA ASP A 246 30.16 26.89 15.32
C ASP A 246 28.88 26.30 14.71
N PHE A 247 28.32 25.28 15.38
CA PHE A 247 27.01 24.73 14.98
C PHE A 247 25.93 25.81 15.00
N ILE A 248 25.78 26.53 16.11
CA ILE A 248 24.78 27.58 16.24
C ILE A 248 24.99 28.69 15.21
N SER A 249 26.24 29.08 14.95
CA SER A 249 26.60 30.09 13.95
C SER A 249 26.20 29.66 12.53
N ASN A 250 26.51 28.41 12.14
CA ASN A 250 26.15 27.86 10.83
C ASN A 250 24.65 27.66 10.70
N PHE A 251 23.97 27.20 11.76
CA PHE A 251 22.52 27.05 11.77
C PHE A 251 21.78 28.39 11.59
N LYS A 252 22.22 29.45 12.26
CA LYS A 252 21.66 30.80 12.08
C LYS A 252 21.84 31.33 10.66
N LYS A 253 22.93 31.00 9.95
CA LYS A 253 23.12 31.40 8.54
C LYS A 253 22.14 30.72 7.57
N VAL A 254 21.61 29.56 7.92
CA VAL A 254 20.66 28.81 7.10
C VAL A 254 19.20 29.24 7.34
N LEU A 255 18.92 29.82 8.53
CA LEU A 255 17.58 30.29 8.89
C LEU A 255 17.28 31.73 8.42
N ASN A 256 18.30 32.51 8.07
CA ASN A 256 18.18 33.86 7.50
C ASN A 256 18.36 33.81 5.97
#